data_fc03416df2b93b34a1f1b524805f80f6
#
_entry.id   fc03416df2b93b34a1f1b524805f80f6
#
_cell.length_a   1.000
_cell.length_b   1.000
_cell.length_c   1.000
_cell.angle_alpha   90.00
_cell.angle_beta   90.00
_cell.angle_gamma   90.00
#
_symmetry.space_group_name_H-M   'P 1'
#
loop_
_entity.id
_entity.type
_entity.pdbx_description
1 polymer ?
#
loop_
_entity_poly.entity_id
_entity_poly.type
_entity_poly.pdbx_seq_one_letter_code
_entity_poly.pdbx_strand_id
1 'polypeptide(L)'
;MRIRQMTSDDLAVVMRWAAGEGWNPGTRDGEFLAIPDPAGLLVAEKAGDLVGSIGMLRFGARFAFAGLYIVRPDHRGGTTGARLALAALEHAGDRIIGTDGVLERIADYEALGFRGAHLHHRHSGAPTPATDPRVRPLAHGDVDVVVGLDDDCFPGDRRGFMRAWLDGDHLVRCWAPDGGQVTGFGVARRAVAGWRIGPLVAPHAGAAEAIVRDLAAALPGEELHLDVITGNPEAVAVATALGMTPGFACVRMYRNGTPQLPLARMWGACTLEAG
;
A
#
# COMPACT_ATOMS: atom_id res chain seq x y z
N MET A 1 -7.52 26.89 13.31
CA MET A 1 -7.21 25.53 12.88
C MET A 1 -5.99 25.05 13.64
N ARG A 2 -6.09 23.89 14.28
CA ARG A 2 -5.05 23.19 15.03
C ARG A 2 -4.66 21.93 14.24
N ILE A 3 -3.35 21.63 14.17
CA ILE A 3 -2.86 20.34 13.69
C ILE A 3 -2.38 19.56 14.91
N ARG A 4 -2.78 18.29 15.01
CA ARG A 4 -2.42 17.39 16.10
C ARG A 4 -2.28 15.95 15.60
N GLN A 5 -1.66 15.12 16.40
CA GLN A 5 -1.62 13.68 16.18
C GLN A 5 -3.05 13.08 16.19
N MET A 6 -3.28 12.07 15.36
CA MET A 6 -4.53 11.30 15.36
C MET A 6 -4.66 10.46 16.62
N THR A 7 -5.87 10.37 17.12
CA THR A 7 -6.30 9.28 18.00
C THR A 7 -6.74 8.08 17.18
N SER A 8 -6.99 6.94 17.82
CA SER A 8 -7.58 5.77 17.14
C SER A 8 -8.94 6.07 16.52
N ASP A 9 -9.77 6.88 17.21
CA ASP A 9 -11.08 7.29 16.71
C ASP A 9 -10.97 8.20 15.48
N ASP A 10 -9.99 9.12 15.49
CA ASP A 10 -9.70 9.97 14.31
C ASP A 10 -9.27 9.10 13.12
N LEU A 11 -8.40 8.12 13.34
CA LEU A 11 -7.95 7.22 12.28
C LEU A 11 -9.12 6.43 11.68
N ALA A 12 -10.04 5.96 12.51
CA ALA A 12 -11.27 5.32 12.03
C ALA A 12 -12.13 6.26 11.16
N VAL A 13 -12.19 7.56 11.49
CA VAL A 13 -12.86 8.57 10.65
C VAL A 13 -12.12 8.74 9.33
N VAL A 14 -10.79 8.88 9.37
CA VAL A 14 -9.95 9.06 8.18
C VAL A 14 -10.05 7.86 7.24
N MET A 15 -10.08 6.63 7.76
CA MET A 15 -10.29 5.42 6.93
C MET A 15 -11.65 5.43 6.22
N ARG A 16 -12.72 5.94 6.88
CA ARG A 16 -14.01 6.16 6.20
C ARG A 16 -13.93 7.23 5.11
N TRP A 17 -13.14 8.29 5.31
CA TRP A 17 -12.91 9.29 4.26
C TRP A 17 -12.17 8.67 3.07
N ALA A 18 -11.14 7.88 3.31
CA ALA A 18 -10.42 7.15 2.25
C ALA A 18 -11.36 6.23 1.45
N ALA A 19 -12.28 5.54 2.12
CA ALA A 19 -13.31 4.76 1.46
C ALA A 19 -14.25 5.66 0.61
N GLY A 20 -14.64 6.82 1.14
CA GLY A 20 -15.48 7.81 0.44
C GLY A 20 -14.81 8.46 -0.78
N GLU A 21 -13.47 8.57 -0.79
CA GLU A 21 -12.68 9.00 -1.96
C GLU A 21 -12.52 7.85 -3.01
N GLY A 22 -13.10 6.67 -2.78
CA GLY A 22 -13.04 5.54 -3.69
C GLY A 22 -11.72 4.74 -3.63
N TRP A 23 -10.91 4.93 -2.60
CA TRP A 23 -9.59 4.26 -2.50
C TRP A 23 -9.71 2.78 -2.10
N ASN A 24 -10.87 2.35 -1.64
CA ASN A 24 -11.16 0.98 -1.25
C ASN A 24 -10.12 0.40 -0.27
N PRO A 25 -9.87 1.02 0.89
CA PRO A 25 -8.89 0.51 1.84
C PRO A 25 -9.31 -0.85 2.41
N GLY A 26 -8.34 -1.60 2.94
CA GLY A 26 -8.64 -2.78 3.73
C GLY A 26 -9.41 -2.40 5.00
N THR A 27 -10.37 -3.25 5.39
CA THR A 27 -11.27 -2.96 6.52
C THR A 27 -10.54 -2.82 7.86
N ARG A 28 -9.34 -3.39 7.95
CA ARG A 28 -8.47 -3.33 9.14
C ARG A 28 -7.14 -2.59 8.89
N ASP A 29 -6.93 -2.01 7.70
CA ASP A 29 -5.65 -1.36 7.36
C ASP A 29 -5.24 -0.32 8.42
N GLY A 30 -6.19 0.42 9.00
CA GLY A 30 -5.91 1.41 10.05
C GLY A 30 -5.21 0.85 11.29
N GLU A 31 -5.42 -0.43 11.63
CA GLU A 31 -4.77 -1.06 12.78
C GLU A 31 -3.24 -1.18 12.58
N PHE A 32 -2.80 -1.31 11.34
CA PHE A 32 -1.40 -1.50 10.98
C PHE A 32 -0.67 -0.19 10.68
N LEU A 33 -1.39 0.83 10.16
CA LEU A 33 -0.79 2.10 9.74
C LEU A 33 -0.14 2.88 10.89
N ALA A 34 -0.60 2.68 12.13
CA ALA A 34 -0.01 3.31 13.32
C ALA A 34 1.27 2.64 13.81
N ILE A 35 1.60 1.41 13.35
CA ILE A 35 2.71 0.62 13.88
C ILE A 35 4.08 1.28 13.59
N PRO A 36 4.39 1.71 12.35
CA PRO A 36 5.72 2.22 12.06
C PRO A 36 6.00 3.58 12.72
N ASP A 37 5.02 4.45 12.77
CA ASP A 37 5.19 5.82 13.30
C ASP A 37 3.85 6.47 13.66
N PRO A 38 3.31 6.22 14.85
CA PRO A 38 2.03 6.81 15.26
C PRO A 38 2.07 8.35 15.33
N ALA A 39 3.25 8.94 15.53
CA ALA A 39 3.40 10.40 15.58
C ALA A 39 3.28 11.06 14.20
N GLY A 40 3.46 10.30 13.13
CA GLY A 40 3.30 10.77 11.75
C GLY A 40 1.85 10.83 11.26
N LEU A 41 0.89 10.30 12.01
CA LEU A 41 -0.53 10.38 11.69
C LEU A 41 -1.12 11.70 12.22
N LEU A 42 -1.44 12.64 11.32
CA LEU A 42 -1.84 14.00 11.67
C LEU A 42 -3.26 14.32 11.18
N VAL A 43 -4.01 15.07 11.99
CA VAL A 43 -5.30 15.67 11.62
C VAL A 43 -5.27 17.17 11.79
N ALA A 44 -6.04 17.85 10.93
CA ALA A 44 -6.42 19.26 11.09
C ALA A 44 -7.81 19.34 11.73
N GLU A 45 -7.92 20.13 12.80
CA GLU A 45 -9.15 20.39 13.53
C GLU A 45 -9.53 21.88 13.47
N LYS A 46 -10.80 22.18 13.23
CA LYS A 46 -11.34 23.54 13.20
C LYS A 46 -12.68 23.56 13.95
N ALA A 47 -12.76 24.38 15.00
CA ALA A 47 -13.96 24.48 15.85
C ALA A 47 -14.45 23.16 16.45
N GLY A 48 -13.55 22.21 16.70
CA GLY A 48 -13.87 20.89 17.23
C GLY A 48 -14.08 19.82 16.16
N ASP A 49 -14.23 20.20 14.88
CA ASP A 49 -14.46 19.25 13.78
C ASP A 49 -13.15 18.89 13.09
N LEU A 50 -12.99 17.61 12.71
CA LEU A 50 -11.93 17.16 11.82
C LEU A 50 -12.20 17.68 10.40
N VAL A 51 -11.22 18.37 9.80
CA VAL A 51 -11.35 18.97 8.46
C VAL A 51 -10.32 18.48 7.45
N GLY A 52 -9.34 17.71 7.90
CA GLY A 52 -8.36 17.07 7.01
C GLY A 52 -7.40 16.17 7.77
N SER A 53 -6.65 15.37 7.02
CA SER A 53 -5.70 14.38 7.52
C SER A 53 -4.48 14.27 6.62
N ILE A 54 -3.38 13.76 7.15
CA ILE A 54 -2.23 13.25 6.42
C ILE A 54 -1.50 12.24 7.30
N GLY A 55 -1.05 11.13 6.72
CA GLY A 55 -0.05 10.25 7.29
C GLY A 55 1.32 10.59 6.71
N MET A 56 2.33 10.72 7.55
CA MET A 56 3.75 10.80 7.16
C MET A 56 4.51 9.79 8.00
N LEU A 57 4.44 8.54 7.58
CA LEU A 57 4.98 7.42 8.34
C LEU A 57 6.48 7.26 8.09
N ARG A 58 7.29 7.38 9.14
CA ARG A 58 8.73 7.17 9.07
C ARG A 58 9.05 5.68 9.20
N PHE A 59 9.77 5.16 8.24
CA PHE A 59 10.28 3.79 8.20
C PHE A 59 11.80 3.80 8.43
N GLY A 60 12.18 3.93 9.68
CA GLY A 60 13.59 4.09 10.09
C GLY A 60 14.15 5.50 9.80
N ALA A 61 15.49 5.56 9.64
CA ALA A 61 16.19 6.84 9.54
C ALA A 61 16.19 7.46 8.14
N ARG A 62 15.93 6.67 7.09
CA ARG A 62 16.20 7.08 5.69
C ARG A 62 14.98 7.28 4.83
N PHE A 63 13.84 6.69 5.21
CA PHE A 63 12.63 6.70 4.39
C PHE A 63 11.40 7.10 5.19
N ALA A 64 10.47 7.79 4.53
CA ALA A 64 9.12 8.06 5.02
C ALA A 64 8.12 7.89 3.88
N PHE A 65 6.87 7.65 4.22
CA PHE A 65 5.78 7.55 3.23
C PHE A 65 4.63 8.48 3.60
N ALA A 66 4.20 9.29 2.61
CA ALA A 66 3.04 10.17 2.73
C ALA A 66 1.79 9.48 2.18
N GLY A 67 0.79 9.29 3.03
CA GLY A 67 -0.51 8.73 2.66
C GLY A 67 -1.65 9.41 3.41
N LEU A 68 -2.89 8.97 3.21
CA LEU A 68 -4.08 9.49 3.88
C LEU A 68 -4.22 11.02 3.82
N TYR A 69 -3.69 11.65 2.75
CA TYR A 69 -3.76 13.10 2.57
C TYR A 69 -5.12 13.48 2.01
N ILE A 70 -6.04 13.80 2.91
CA ILE A 70 -7.44 14.10 2.61
C ILE A 70 -7.82 15.43 3.27
N VAL A 71 -8.45 16.30 2.50
CA VAL A 71 -9.14 17.50 3.02
C VAL A 71 -10.62 17.35 2.69
N ARG A 72 -11.47 17.49 3.70
CA ARG A 72 -12.92 17.44 3.49
C ARG A 72 -13.35 18.39 2.36
N PRO A 73 -14.30 18.01 1.49
CA PRO A 73 -14.71 18.78 0.32
C PRO A 73 -15.08 20.23 0.66
N ASP A 74 -15.80 20.45 1.76
CA ASP A 74 -16.24 21.78 2.26
C ASP A 74 -15.09 22.64 2.83
N HIS A 75 -13.87 22.10 2.94
CA HIS A 75 -12.66 22.76 3.42
C HIS A 75 -11.52 22.81 2.39
N ARG A 76 -11.79 22.36 1.14
CA ARG A 76 -10.85 22.43 0.01
C ARG A 76 -10.71 23.87 -0.51
N GLY A 77 -9.64 24.16 -1.22
CA GLY A 77 -9.35 25.49 -1.80
C GLY A 77 -8.80 26.53 -0.81
N GLY A 78 -8.66 26.15 0.49
CA GLY A 78 -8.05 27.01 1.52
C GLY A 78 -6.64 26.53 1.91
N THR A 79 -6.19 26.96 3.09
CA THR A 79 -4.83 26.68 3.59
C THR A 79 -4.70 25.36 4.36
N THR A 80 -5.79 24.62 4.57
CA THR A 80 -5.81 23.39 5.39
C THR A 80 -4.83 22.35 4.88
N GLY A 81 -4.91 22.03 3.57
CA GLY A 81 -4.02 21.06 2.94
C GLY A 81 -2.55 21.49 3.02
N ALA A 82 -2.25 22.74 2.64
CA ALA A 82 -0.87 23.25 2.69
C ALA A 82 -0.26 23.17 4.08
N ARG A 83 -1.02 23.53 5.13
CA ARG A 83 -0.54 23.46 6.52
C ARG A 83 -0.31 22.01 6.98
N LEU A 84 -1.19 21.07 6.61
CA LEU A 84 -0.98 19.63 6.87
C LEU A 84 0.28 19.13 6.16
N ALA A 85 0.46 19.46 4.87
CA ALA A 85 1.64 19.07 4.12
C ALA A 85 2.94 19.61 4.74
N LEU A 86 2.97 20.88 5.17
CA LEU A 86 4.13 21.47 5.82
C LEU A 86 4.47 20.75 7.15
N ALA A 87 3.48 20.49 8.00
CA ALA A 87 3.69 19.77 9.26
C ALA A 87 4.19 18.33 9.01
N ALA A 88 3.67 17.67 7.98
CA ALA A 88 4.10 16.34 7.59
C ALA A 88 5.54 16.34 7.05
N LEU A 89 5.90 17.31 6.21
CA LEU A 89 7.26 17.45 5.69
C LEU A 89 8.27 17.74 6.79
N GLU A 90 7.91 18.58 7.77
CA GLU A 90 8.72 18.83 8.96
C GLU A 90 8.95 17.54 9.77
N HIS A 91 7.89 16.74 9.95
CA HIS A 91 7.98 15.43 10.62
C HIS A 91 8.89 14.44 9.87
N ALA A 92 8.83 14.41 8.53
CA ALA A 92 9.69 13.55 7.71
C ALA A 92 11.18 13.90 7.83
N GLY A 93 11.51 15.19 7.99
CA GLY A 93 12.89 15.69 7.95
C GLY A 93 13.54 15.45 6.58
N ASP A 94 14.82 15.09 6.58
CA ASP A 94 15.64 14.93 5.36
C ASP A 94 15.50 13.56 4.68
N ARG A 95 14.52 12.74 5.11
CA ARG A 95 14.30 11.40 4.52
C ARG A 95 13.89 11.49 3.06
N ILE A 96 14.19 10.42 2.32
CA ILE A 96 13.49 10.19 1.06
C ILE A 96 12.02 9.96 1.40
N ILE A 97 11.12 10.68 0.73
CA ILE A 97 9.68 10.58 0.97
C ILE A 97 9.03 9.96 -0.26
N GLY A 98 8.34 8.81 -0.07
CA GLY A 98 7.46 8.23 -1.08
C GLY A 98 6.02 8.68 -0.89
N THR A 99 5.24 8.68 -1.95
CA THR A 99 3.78 8.87 -1.93
C THR A 99 3.15 8.22 -3.15
N ASP A 100 1.87 7.88 -3.06
CA ASP A 100 1.04 7.48 -4.18
C ASP A 100 0.04 8.61 -4.49
N GLY A 101 0.46 9.52 -5.37
CA GLY A 101 -0.31 10.71 -5.73
C GLY A 101 -1.42 10.39 -6.72
N VAL A 102 -2.65 10.86 -6.45
CA VAL A 102 -3.74 10.78 -7.43
C VAL A 102 -3.43 11.63 -8.65
N LEU A 103 -3.83 11.16 -9.85
CA LEU A 103 -3.42 11.73 -11.14
C LEU A 103 -3.79 13.21 -11.27
N GLU A 104 -4.94 13.61 -10.74
CA GLU A 104 -5.48 14.96 -10.82
C GLU A 104 -4.69 15.99 -9.97
N ARG A 105 -3.80 15.51 -9.08
CA ARG A 105 -3.06 16.34 -8.14
C ARG A 105 -1.54 16.29 -8.32
N ILE A 106 -1.07 15.70 -9.43
CA ILE A 106 0.39 15.55 -9.71
C ILE A 106 1.10 16.89 -9.61
N ALA A 107 0.55 17.97 -10.20
CA ALA A 107 1.15 19.29 -10.16
C ALA A 107 1.35 19.85 -8.73
N ASP A 108 0.45 19.50 -7.81
CA ASP A 108 0.59 19.91 -6.41
C ASP A 108 1.75 19.19 -5.71
N TYR A 109 1.91 17.89 -6.00
CA TYR A 109 3.06 17.12 -5.49
C TYR A 109 4.38 17.60 -6.09
N GLU A 110 4.39 17.91 -7.39
CA GLU A 110 5.57 18.46 -8.06
C GLU A 110 5.98 19.82 -7.49
N ALA A 111 5.00 20.69 -7.16
CA ALA A 111 5.25 21.96 -6.48
C ALA A 111 5.86 21.77 -5.09
N LEU A 112 5.59 20.65 -4.41
CA LEU A 112 6.23 20.23 -3.16
C LEU A 112 7.57 19.53 -3.36
N GLY A 113 8.08 19.41 -4.60
CA GLY A 113 9.37 18.83 -4.91
C GLY A 113 9.37 17.31 -5.15
N PHE A 114 8.20 16.69 -5.26
CA PHE A 114 8.10 15.27 -5.66
C PHE A 114 8.34 15.09 -7.15
N ARG A 115 8.78 13.91 -7.54
CA ARG A 115 8.96 13.49 -8.95
C ARG A 115 8.34 12.12 -9.16
N GLY A 116 7.60 11.95 -10.26
CA GLY A 116 6.98 10.69 -10.64
C GLY A 116 8.02 9.63 -11.00
N ALA A 117 7.74 8.37 -10.63
CA ALA A 117 8.58 7.22 -10.93
C ALA A 117 7.84 6.20 -11.83
N HIS A 118 6.70 5.69 -11.41
CA HIS A 118 5.86 4.75 -12.16
C HIS A 118 4.41 4.83 -11.67
N LEU A 119 3.51 4.19 -12.39
CA LEU A 119 2.11 4.09 -11.95
C LEU A 119 1.92 2.89 -11.02
N HIS A 120 1.00 3.03 -10.07
CA HIS A 120 0.25 1.95 -9.49
C HIS A 120 -1.14 1.95 -10.12
N HIS A 121 -1.47 0.87 -10.82
CA HIS A 121 -2.73 0.77 -11.55
C HIS A 121 -3.55 -0.37 -10.97
N ARG A 122 -4.66 -0.05 -10.33
CA ARG A 122 -5.55 -1.06 -9.76
C ARG A 122 -6.22 -1.84 -10.87
N HIS A 123 -6.01 -3.14 -10.85
CA HIS A 123 -6.72 -4.11 -11.66
C HIS A 123 -7.69 -4.87 -10.76
N SER A 124 -8.92 -5.05 -11.24
CA SER A 124 -9.99 -5.70 -10.49
C SER A 124 -10.63 -6.81 -11.31
N GLY A 125 -11.05 -7.89 -10.64
CA GLY A 125 -11.73 -8.99 -11.30
C GLY A 125 -11.81 -10.23 -10.41
N ALA A 126 -12.36 -11.32 -10.98
CA ALA A 126 -12.43 -12.63 -10.35
C ALA A 126 -11.56 -13.61 -11.16
N PRO A 127 -10.26 -13.72 -10.88
CA PRO A 127 -9.37 -14.62 -11.59
C PRO A 127 -9.86 -16.07 -11.51
N THR A 128 -9.70 -16.83 -12.60
CA THR A 128 -10.03 -18.26 -12.59
C THR A 128 -9.20 -18.96 -11.52
N PRO A 129 -9.87 -19.59 -10.52
CA PRO A 129 -9.17 -20.28 -9.45
C PRO A 129 -8.32 -21.44 -9.96
N ALA A 130 -7.12 -21.59 -9.41
CA ALA A 130 -6.29 -22.78 -9.62
C ALA A 130 -5.33 -22.94 -8.44
N THR A 131 -5.00 -24.18 -8.13
CA THR A 131 -3.98 -24.53 -7.13
C THR A 131 -2.70 -24.97 -7.83
N ASP A 132 -1.56 -24.61 -7.26
CA ASP A 132 -0.24 -25.04 -7.72
C ASP A 132 0.50 -25.68 -6.55
N PRO A 133 1.08 -26.89 -6.68
CA PRO A 133 1.76 -27.55 -5.57
C PRO A 133 2.95 -26.77 -5.00
N ARG A 134 3.44 -25.77 -5.72
CA ARG A 134 4.50 -24.87 -5.29
C ARG A 134 3.97 -23.68 -4.48
N VAL A 135 2.64 -23.52 -4.42
CA VAL A 135 1.99 -22.45 -3.60
C VAL A 135 1.38 -23.09 -2.36
N ARG A 136 1.67 -22.53 -1.21
CA ARG A 136 1.14 -23.01 0.07
C ARG A 136 0.82 -21.85 1.02
N PRO A 137 -0.02 -22.07 2.03
CA PRO A 137 -0.18 -21.09 3.12
C PRO A 137 1.14 -20.77 3.81
N LEU A 138 1.24 -19.58 4.40
CA LEU A 138 2.35 -19.17 5.25
C LEU A 138 2.45 -20.13 6.45
N ALA A 139 3.61 -20.72 6.67
CA ALA A 139 3.91 -21.46 7.90
C ALA A 139 4.65 -20.53 8.88
N HIS A 140 4.52 -20.81 10.18
CA HIS A 140 5.18 -20.00 11.23
C HIS A 140 6.69 -19.83 10.99
N GLY A 141 7.37 -20.88 10.52
CA GLY A 141 8.81 -20.85 10.21
C GLY A 141 9.20 -20.02 8.99
N ASP A 142 8.24 -19.59 8.16
CA ASP A 142 8.50 -18.80 6.95
C ASP A 142 8.45 -17.28 7.22
N VAL A 143 7.92 -16.84 8.35
CA VAL A 143 7.67 -15.42 8.63
C VAL A 143 8.91 -14.58 8.44
N ASP A 144 10.06 -15.00 8.95
CA ASP A 144 11.32 -14.26 8.83
C ASP A 144 11.81 -14.19 7.38
N VAL A 145 11.60 -15.25 6.61
CA VAL A 145 11.94 -15.28 5.18
C VAL A 145 11.05 -14.31 4.41
N VAL A 146 9.76 -14.34 4.65
CA VAL A 146 8.80 -13.44 3.98
C VAL A 146 9.07 -11.98 4.34
N VAL A 147 9.35 -11.68 5.61
CA VAL A 147 9.75 -10.33 6.06
C VAL A 147 11.05 -9.89 5.37
N GLY A 148 12.00 -10.79 5.16
CA GLY A 148 13.22 -10.51 4.41
C GLY A 148 12.97 -10.22 2.93
N LEU A 149 12.07 -10.99 2.28
CA LEU A 149 11.68 -10.74 0.88
C LEU A 149 11.00 -9.38 0.70
N ASP A 150 10.20 -8.97 1.68
CA ASP A 150 9.57 -7.65 1.71
C ASP A 150 10.58 -6.53 1.95
N ASP A 151 11.52 -6.73 2.87
CA ASP A 151 12.59 -5.77 3.20
C ASP A 151 13.46 -5.44 1.98
N ASP A 152 13.73 -6.42 1.11
CA ASP A 152 14.42 -6.23 -0.17
C ASP A 152 13.62 -5.32 -1.13
N CYS A 153 12.29 -5.29 -1.02
CA CYS A 153 11.37 -4.61 -1.92
C CYS A 153 10.86 -3.27 -1.37
N PHE A 154 11.29 -2.85 -0.19
CA PHE A 154 10.85 -1.62 0.45
C PHE A 154 12.04 -0.75 0.88
N PRO A 155 12.03 0.59 0.66
CA PRO A 155 13.21 1.42 0.85
C PRO A 155 13.49 1.82 2.29
N GLY A 156 12.70 1.37 3.26
CA GLY A 156 12.80 1.68 4.67
C GLY A 156 12.69 0.45 5.56
N ASP A 157 12.82 0.61 6.86
CA ASP A 157 12.59 -0.47 7.83
C ASP A 157 11.10 -0.57 8.17
N ARG A 158 10.41 -1.56 7.57
CA ARG A 158 9.01 -1.87 7.90
C ARG A 158 8.81 -3.28 8.46
N ARG A 159 9.86 -3.90 8.96
CA ARG A 159 9.80 -5.29 9.48
C ARG A 159 8.75 -5.46 10.58
N GLY A 160 8.62 -4.52 11.51
CA GLY A 160 7.60 -4.55 12.55
C GLY A 160 6.18 -4.47 11.99
N PHE A 161 5.95 -3.58 11.02
CA PHE A 161 4.70 -3.50 10.27
C PHE A 161 4.41 -4.82 9.54
N MET A 162 5.39 -5.36 8.82
CA MET A 162 5.22 -6.57 8.03
C MET A 162 4.91 -7.80 8.88
N ARG A 163 5.56 -7.95 10.05
CA ARG A 163 5.23 -9.04 11.00
C ARG A 163 3.78 -8.96 11.46
N ALA A 164 3.31 -7.77 11.86
CA ALA A 164 1.93 -7.56 12.26
C ALA A 164 0.96 -7.80 11.08
N TRP A 165 1.33 -7.38 9.86
CA TRP A 165 0.56 -7.59 8.65
C TRP A 165 0.38 -9.08 8.32
N LEU A 166 1.43 -9.89 8.50
CA LEU A 166 1.39 -11.34 8.29
C LEU A 166 0.66 -12.10 9.41
N ASP A 167 0.67 -11.57 10.64
CA ASP A 167 -0.04 -12.11 11.81
C ASP A 167 -1.52 -11.65 11.86
N GLY A 168 -1.91 -10.72 11.00
CA GLY A 168 -3.28 -10.26 10.85
C GLY A 168 -4.21 -11.35 10.31
N ASP A 169 -5.52 -11.05 10.31
CA ASP A 169 -6.54 -11.91 9.71
C ASP A 169 -6.52 -11.76 8.17
N HIS A 170 -5.36 -12.09 7.59
CA HIS A 170 -5.08 -12.01 6.16
C HIS A 170 -4.80 -13.39 5.59
N LEU A 171 -5.16 -13.60 4.31
CA LEU A 171 -4.76 -14.81 3.59
C LEU A 171 -3.37 -14.61 3.00
N VAL A 172 -2.39 -15.38 3.45
CA VAL A 172 -1.03 -15.35 2.92
C VAL A 172 -0.75 -16.61 2.13
N ARG A 173 -0.23 -16.45 0.92
CA ARG A 173 0.26 -17.53 0.05
C ARG A 173 1.72 -17.32 -0.27
N CYS A 174 2.48 -18.40 -0.16
CA CYS A 174 3.92 -18.43 -0.36
C CYS A 174 4.26 -19.31 -1.56
N TRP A 175 5.09 -18.80 -2.45
CA TRP A 175 5.72 -19.59 -3.52
C TRP A 175 6.98 -20.24 -2.98
N ALA A 176 6.98 -21.59 -2.97
CA ALA A 176 8.07 -22.41 -2.47
C ALA A 176 8.30 -23.57 -3.45
N PRO A 177 9.11 -23.39 -4.51
CA PRO A 177 9.36 -24.43 -5.50
C PRO A 177 9.95 -25.68 -4.83
N ASP A 178 9.47 -26.86 -5.26
CA ASP A 178 9.91 -28.18 -4.79
C ASP A 178 9.76 -28.40 -3.26
N GLY A 179 8.81 -27.69 -2.61
CA GLY A 179 8.63 -27.71 -1.15
C GLY A 179 9.78 -27.07 -0.36
N GLY A 180 10.69 -26.38 -1.07
CA GLY A 180 11.87 -25.73 -0.51
C GLY A 180 11.61 -24.34 0.11
N GLN A 181 12.63 -23.50 0.04
CA GLN A 181 12.59 -22.15 0.59
C GLN A 181 11.55 -21.28 -0.12
N VAL A 182 10.84 -20.44 0.65
CA VAL A 182 9.95 -19.41 0.12
C VAL A 182 10.76 -18.36 -0.63
N THR A 183 10.39 -18.08 -1.88
CA THR A 183 11.04 -17.08 -2.75
C THR A 183 10.04 -16.04 -3.30
N GLY A 184 8.76 -16.16 -2.95
CA GLY A 184 7.72 -15.19 -3.28
C GLY A 184 6.53 -15.37 -2.36
N PHE A 185 5.72 -14.32 -2.26
CA PHE A 185 4.50 -14.35 -1.44
C PHE A 185 3.49 -13.31 -1.91
N GLY A 186 2.23 -13.54 -1.55
CA GLY A 186 1.15 -12.58 -1.73
C GLY A 186 0.22 -12.60 -0.53
N VAL A 187 -0.28 -11.43 -0.16
CA VAL A 187 -1.20 -11.24 0.96
C VAL A 187 -2.53 -10.74 0.41
N ALA A 188 -3.63 -11.45 0.68
CA ALA A 188 -4.97 -10.96 0.40
C ALA A 188 -5.66 -10.58 1.71
N ARG A 189 -6.29 -9.41 1.71
CA ARG A 189 -7.02 -8.87 2.85
C ARG A 189 -8.38 -8.33 2.45
N ARG A 190 -9.34 -8.41 3.37
CA ARG A 190 -10.69 -7.88 3.17
C ARG A 190 -10.63 -6.37 2.98
N ALA A 191 -11.27 -5.87 1.92
CA ALA A 191 -11.43 -4.45 1.66
C ALA A 191 -12.88 -4.00 1.86
N VAL A 192 -13.16 -2.72 1.72
CA VAL A 192 -14.53 -2.20 1.76
C VAL A 192 -15.39 -2.88 0.69
N ALA A 193 -14.83 -3.08 -0.51
CA ALA A 193 -15.41 -3.92 -1.54
C ALA A 193 -14.39 -5.01 -1.93
N GLY A 194 -14.79 -6.27 -1.92
CA GLY A 194 -13.96 -7.41 -2.29
C GLY A 194 -12.73 -7.61 -1.42
N TRP A 195 -11.64 -8.05 -2.03
CA TRP A 195 -10.36 -8.31 -1.38
C TRP A 195 -9.21 -7.63 -2.12
N ARG A 196 -8.29 -7.01 -1.39
CA ARG A 196 -7.07 -6.43 -1.97
C ARG A 196 -5.89 -7.39 -1.81
N ILE A 197 -5.15 -7.59 -2.89
CA ILE A 197 -3.89 -8.32 -2.88
C ILE A 197 -2.75 -7.29 -2.73
N GLY A 198 -1.98 -7.42 -1.67
CA GLY A 198 -0.81 -6.57 -1.41
C GLY A 198 -0.15 -6.84 -0.05
N PRO A 199 1.20 -6.98 -0.05
CA PRO A 199 2.08 -6.99 -1.22
C PRO A 199 1.97 -8.28 -2.03
N LEU A 200 2.40 -8.22 -3.31
CA LEU A 200 2.68 -9.38 -4.14
C LEU A 200 4.13 -9.29 -4.62
N VAL A 201 4.97 -10.16 -4.09
CA VAL A 201 6.40 -10.27 -4.40
C VAL A 201 6.65 -11.68 -4.97
N ALA A 202 7.22 -11.76 -6.17
CA ALA A 202 7.47 -13.05 -6.80
C ALA A 202 8.71 -13.01 -7.71
N PRO A 203 9.43 -14.13 -7.89
CA PRO A 203 10.65 -14.15 -8.68
C PRO A 203 10.41 -14.01 -10.19
N HIS A 204 9.22 -14.36 -10.70
CA HIS A 204 8.84 -14.31 -12.11
C HIS A 204 7.30 -14.35 -12.28
N ALA A 205 6.83 -14.04 -13.49
CA ALA A 205 5.40 -13.95 -13.86
C ALA A 205 4.58 -15.19 -13.47
N GLY A 206 5.07 -16.39 -13.77
CA GLY A 206 4.36 -17.64 -13.46
C GLY A 206 4.17 -17.85 -11.95
N ALA A 207 5.12 -17.41 -11.10
CA ALA A 207 4.97 -17.46 -9.65
C ALA A 207 3.91 -16.45 -9.15
N ALA A 208 3.93 -15.22 -9.68
CA ALA A 208 2.95 -14.20 -9.35
C ALA A 208 1.52 -14.65 -9.74
N GLU A 209 1.36 -15.18 -10.94
CA GLU A 209 0.09 -15.73 -11.43
C GLU A 209 -0.41 -16.88 -10.57
N ALA A 210 0.46 -17.84 -10.24
CA ALA A 210 0.10 -18.99 -9.40
C ALA A 210 -0.37 -18.57 -8.00
N ILE A 211 0.32 -17.61 -7.37
CA ILE A 211 -0.07 -17.05 -6.07
C ILE A 211 -1.48 -16.42 -6.15
N VAL A 212 -1.75 -15.58 -7.18
CA VAL A 212 -3.05 -14.93 -7.31
C VAL A 212 -4.17 -15.92 -7.57
N ARG A 213 -3.94 -16.97 -8.40
CA ARG A 213 -4.93 -18.01 -8.66
C ARG A 213 -5.24 -18.86 -7.42
N ASP A 214 -4.23 -19.15 -6.59
CA ASP A 214 -4.42 -19.89 -5.32
C ASP A 214 -5.17 -19.02 -4.29
N LEU A 215 -4.90 -17.72 -4.21
CA LEU A 215 -5.70 -16.78 -3.44
C LEU A 215 -7.16 -16.77 -3.92
N ALA A 216 -7.40 -16.75 -5.24
CA ALA A 216 -8.74 -16.82 -5.81
C ALA A 216 -9.44 -18.16 -5.47
N ALA A 217 -8.69 -19.28 -5.42
CA ALA A 217 -9.22 -20.57 -5.01
C ALA A 217 -9.65 -20.61 -3.53
N ALA A 218 -8.95 -19.86 -2.68
CA ALA A 218 -9.32 -19.70 -1.26
C ALA A 218 -10.49 -18.69 -1.05
N LEU A 219 -10.83 -17.90 -2.06
CA LEU A 219 -11.84 -16.82 -2.04
C LEU A 219 -12.85 -17.01 -3.19
N PRO A 220 -13.60 -18.09 -3.24
CA PRO A 220 -14.46 -18.43 -4.36
C PRO A 220 -15.56 -17.39 -4.58
N GLY A 221 -15.61 -16.82 -5.79
CA GLY A 221 -16.62 -15.83 -6.19
C GLY A 221 -16.37 -14.42 -5.70
N GLU A 222 -15.28 -14.17 -4.96
CA GLU A 222 -14.94 -12.83 -4.51
C GLU A 222 -14.21 -12.03 -5.60
N GLU A 223 -14.43 -10.73 -5.61
CA GLU A 223 -13.66 -9.81 -6.46
C GLU A 223 -12.32 -9.50 -5.79
N LEU A 224 -11.25 -9.64 -6.57
CA LEU A 224 -9.88 -9.34 -6.14
C LEU A 224 -9.40 -8.05 -6.79
N HIS A 225 -8.67 -7.23 -6.01
CA HIS A 225 -8.07 -5.98 -6.45
C HIS A 225 -6.56 -6.05 -6.26
N LEU A 226 -5.80 -5.78 -7.30
CA LEU A 226 -4.35 -5.75 -7.30
C LEU A 226 -3.86 -4.37 -7.76
N ASP A 227 -3.13 -3.66 -6.92
CA ASP A 227 -2.48 -2.41 -7.30
C ASP A 227 -1.16 -2.73 -8.01
N VAL A 228 -1.25 -2.93 -9.33
CA VAL A 228 -0.16 -3.36 -10.20
C VAL A 228 0.93 -2.30 -10.28
N ILE A 229 2.17 -2.68 -10.04
CA ILE A 229 3.35 -1.81 -10.14
C ILE A 229 3.83 -1.80 -11.60
N THR A 230 3.53 -0.73 -12.35
CA THR A 230 3.87 -0.65 -13.78
C THR A 230 5.37 -0.50 -14.05
N GLY A 231 6.17 -0.21 -13.01
CA GLY A 231 7.62 -0.29 -13.07
C GLY A 231 8.16 -1.71 -13.31
N ASN A 232 7.33 -2.74 -13.07
CA ASN A 232 7.54 -4.09 -13.56
C ASN A 232 6.77 -4.27 -14.87
N PRO A 233 7.44 -4.37 -16.02
CA PRO A 233 6.77 -4.40 -17.32
C PRO A 233 5.88 -5.64 -17.55
N GLU A 234 6.13 -6.75 -16.83
CA GLU A 234 5.34 -7.98 -16.95
C GLU A 234 4.09 -7.96 -16.05
N ALA A 235 4.01 -7.08 -15.04
CA ALA A 235 2.95 -7.11 -14.05
C ALA A 235 1.56 -6.80 -14.66
N VAL A 236 1.50 -5.86 -15.61
CA VAL A 236 0.26 -5.55 -16.34
C VAL A 236 -0.19 -6.73 -17.19
N ALA A 237 0.75 -7.43 -17.85
CA ALA A 237 0.44 -8.59 -18.68
C ALA A 237 -0.12 -9.73 -17.80
N VAL A 238 0.45 -9.97 -16.62
CA VAL A 238 -0.05 -10.98 -15.66
C VAL A 238 -1.46 -10.62 -15.19
N ALA A 239 -1.73 -9.38 -14.79
CA ALA A 239 -3.07 -8.96 -14.37
C ALA A 239 -4.09 -9.14 -15.49
N THR A 240 -3.73 -8.80 -16.74
CA THR A 240 -4.58 -9.00 -17.93
C THR A 240 -4.84 -10.49 -18.20
N ALA A 241 -3.81 -11.34 -18.12
CA ALA A 241 -3.94 -12.78 -18.30
C ALA A 241 -4.80 -13.44 -17.20
N LEU A 242 -4.86 -12.84 -16.02
CA LEU A 242 -5.75 -13.21 -14.93
C LEU A 242 -7.21 -12.75 -15.14
N GLY A 243 -7.52 -12.06 -16.25
CA GLY A 243 -8.84 -11.54 -16.55
C GLY A 243 -9.24 -10.30 -15.72
N MET A 244 -8.26 -9.64 -15.10
CA MET A 244 -8.49 -8.43 -14.31
C MET A 244 -8.48 -7.20 -15.20
N THR A 245 -9.37 -6.23 -14.94
CA THR A 245 -9.53 -5.00 -15.72
C THR A 245 -8.97 -3.79 -14.96
N PRO A 246 -8.31 -2.85 -15.67
CA PRO A 246 -7.77 -1.65 -15.04
C PRO A 246 -8.87 -0.67 -14.62
N GLY A 247 -8.66 0.01 -13.51
CA GLY A 247 -9.55 1.03 -12.95
C GLY A 247 -8.78 2.22 -12.38
N PHE A 248 -8.84 2.43 -11.07
CA PHE A 248 -8.14 3.50 -10.37
C PHE A 248 -6.63 3.45 -10.59
N ALA A 249 -6.00 4.61 -10.78
CA ALA A 249 -4.56 4.73 -10.89
C ALA A 249 -4.00 5.89 -10.06
N CYS A 250 -2.78 5.73 -9.56
CA CYS A 250 -1.99 6.79 -8.94
C CYS A 250 -0.55 6.72 -9.41
N VAL A 251 0.21 7.77 -9.17
CA VAL A 251 1.64 7.84 -9.49
C VAL A 251 2.44 7.64 -8.21
N ARG A 252 3.32 6.63 -8.17
CA ARG A 252 4.38 6.57 -7.19
C ARG A 252 5.34 7.72 -7.45
N MET A 253 5.49 8.59 -6.46
CA MET A 253 6.35 9.76 -6.53
C MET A 253 7.32 9.76 -5.36
N TYR A 254 8.49 10.37 -5.58
CA TYR A 254 9.51 10.49 -4.55
C TYR A 254 10.03 11.93 -4.43
N ARG A 255 10.38 12.32 -3.21
CA ARG A 255 11.06 13.57 -2.87
C ARG A 255 12.37 13.26 -2.13
N ASN A 256 13.39 14.11 -2.28
CA ASN A 256 14.74 13.97 -1.69
C ASN A 256 15.54 12.76 -2.21
N GLY A 257 15.17 12.21 -3.35
CA GLY A 257 15.83 11.06 -3.97
C GLY A 257 14.88 9.97 -4.41
N THR A 258 15.36 9.05 -5.24
CA THR A 258 14.59 7.90 -5.73
C THR A 258 15.30 6.63 -5.26
N PRO A 259 14.63 5.76 -4.48
CA PRO A 259 15.24 4.52 -4.04
C PRO A 259 15.45 3.55 -5.20
N GLN A 260 16.51 2.75 -5.12
CA GLN A 260 16.74 1.64 -6.05
C GLN A 260 16.04 0.40 -5.52
N LEU A 261 15.02 -0.06 -6.23
CA LEU A 261 14.20 -1.21 -5.84
C LEU A 261 14.23 -2.29 -6.93
N PRO A 262 14.10 -3.58 -6.56
CA PRO A 262 14.07 -4.70 -7.49
C PRO A 262 12.68 -4.81 -8.14
N LEU A 263 12.29 -3.83 -8.97
CA LEU A 263 10.95 -3.72 -9.53
C LEU A 263 10.49 -5.00 -10.26
N ALA A 264 11.40 -5.74 -10.89
CA ALA A 264 11.08 -7.02 -11.55
C ALA A 264 10.51 -8.10 -10.59
N ARG A 265 10.71 -7.96 -9.28
CA ARG A 265 10.16 -8.86 -8.26
C ARG A 265 8.87 -8.32 -7.63
N MET A 266 8.51 -7.07 -7.91
CA MET A 266 7.38 -6.36 -7.30
C MET A 266 6.19 -6.35 -8.26
N TRP A 267 5.14 -7.09 -7.95
CA TRP A 267 3.97 -7.28 -8.82
C TRP A 267 2.76 -6.49 -8.34
N GLY A 268 2.64 -6.30 -7.02
CA GLY A 268 1.56 -5.54 -6.40
C GLY A 268 2.03 -4.78 -5.17
N ALA A 269 1.57 -3.53 -5.04
CA ALA A 269 1.85 -2.69 -3.89
C ALA A 269 1.20 -3.24 -2.60
N CYS A 270 1.85 -3.05 -1.46
CA CYS A 270 1.32 -3.48 -0.17
C CYS A 270 0.01 -2.73 0.15
N THR A 271 0.10 -1.43 0.24
CA THR A 271 -1.04 -0.53 0.38
C THR A 271 -0.65 0.85 -0.16
N LEU A 272 -1.62 1.59 -0.72
CA LEU A 272 -1.36 2.94 -1.24
C LEU A 272 -1.24 3.98 -0.12
N GLU A 273 -1.61 3.61 1.09
CA GLU A 273 -1.62 4.47 2.27
C GLU A 273 -0.27 4.48 3.03
N ALA A 274 0.57 3.43 2.83
CA ALA A 274 1.88 3.28 3.51
C ALA A 274 3.00 2.73 2.61
N GLY A 275 2.74 2.50 1.33
CA GLY A 275 3.73 2.07 0.32
C GLY A 275 3.90 0.57 0.11
#